data_c7e51b418386891b4a7cd0a8db078d63
#
_entry.id   c7e51b418386891b4a7cd0a8db078d63
#
_cell.length_a   1.000
_cell.length_b   1.000
_cell.length_c   1.000
_cell.angle_alpha   90.00
_cell.angle_beta   90.00
_cell.angle_gamma   90.00
#
_symmetry.space_group_name_H-M   'P 1'
#
loop_
_entity.id
_entity.type
_entity.pdbx_description
1 polymer ?
#
loop_
_entity_poly.entity_id
_entity_poly.type
_entity_poly.pdbx_seq_one_letter_code
_entity_poly.pdbx_strand_id
1 'polypeptide(L)'
;MSSARLQQGVDMSVPPGTDASTKPHAPEPQAARHAGADVSALRLTLRALEPLLADPEVTEICINRPQEAFVEASSGWRREPLPFASFDWCRRLAKLVANSTRQRIDESSPLLSASLPGGERIQIVLPPATPQGCVAITIRRPSDEAWSISELCQRGAFRMTRRATDSLDETQTHLLRLLAQKEYEAFMRLAVVSRRNIVVSGATGSGKTTWTKALIREIPTEERLITIEDAQELVLDRHANHVRLFYSKDGQGLARVTPKQLLEACLRMKPDRILLAELRAEEAFDYLRNVNSGHPGSITSVHAASAELAFEQLVLLVKQSAGGRDLARSDIKHLLYLLVDVVIQCGIERHERFVREIWYHPDRRRSDREHS
;
A
#
# COMPACT_ATOMS: atom_id res chain seq x y z
N MET A 1 -23.92 45.11 51.42
CA MET A 1 -23.63 44.89 52.83
C MET A 1 -22.29 44.19 52.86
N SER A 2 -21.34 44.97 53.09
CA SER A 2 -20.56 45.33 54.31
C SER A 2 -19.39 44.37 54.48
N SER A 3 -18.23 44.82 54.17
CA SER A 3 -17.16 45.32 55.08
C SER A 3 -16.34 44.19 55.71
N ALA A 4 -15.10 44.23 55.93
CA ALA A 4 -14.00 45.17 55.84
C ALA A 4 -12.73 44.42 56.32
N ARG A 5 -11.59 44.84 55.75
CA ARG A 5 -10.29 45.14 56.38
C ARG A 5 -9.75 44.28 57.55
N LEU A 6 -8.48 43.88 57.42
CA LEU A 6 -7.39 44.56 58.14
C LEU A 6 -6.01 44.10 57.65
N GLN A 7 -5.16 45.09 57.38
CA GLN A 7 -3.71 45.06 57.24
C GLN A 7 -3.03 44.73 58.56
N GLN A 8 -1.90 44.06 58.54
CA GLN A 8 -0.70 44.48 59.31
C GLN A 8 0.56 43.87 58.70
N GLY A 9 1.46 44.74 58.33
CA GLY A 9 2.81 44.41 57.92
C GLY A 9 3.73 44.26 59.11
N VAL A 10 4.79 43.48 58.93
CA VAL A 10 6.01 43.62 59.73
C VAL A 10 7.19 43.43 58.76
N ASP A 11 7.98 44.47 58.72
CA ASP A 11 9.31 44.60 58.12
C ASP A 11 10.33 43.86 58.99
N MET A 12 11.30 43.16 58.39
CA MET A 12 12.66 43.01 58.98
C MET A 12 13.65 42.40 57.99
N SER A 13 14.50 43.27 57.42
CA SER A 13 15.94 43.13 57.24
C SER A 13 16.57 41.81 56.77
N VAL A 14 17.21 41.95 55.61
CA VAL A 14 18.26 41.08 55.00
C VAL A 14 19.60 41.24 55.73
N PRO A 15 20.40 40.17 55.90
CA PRO A 15 21.84 40.27 55.85
C PRO A 15 22.44 39.57 54.62
N PRO A 16 23.61 39.99 54.15
CA PRO A 16 24.21 39.51 52.87
C PRO A 16 25.18 38.37 53.09
N GLY A 17 25.28 37.56 52.02
CA GLY A 17 26.47 36.80 51.70
C GLY A 17 26.45 35.31 52.02
N THR A 18 26.51 34.48 50.99
CA THR A 18 27.63 33.60 50.74
C THR A 18 27.37 32.73 49.50
N ASP A 19 28.21 32.88 48.55
CA ASP A 19 28.92 31.89 47.80
C ASP A 19 28.23 30.78 47.00
N ALA A 20 28.68 30.72 45.77
CA ALA A 20 28.47 29.73 44.76
C ALA A 20 28.38 28.27 45.28
N SER A 21 27.19 27.70 45.14
CA SER A 21 27.00 26.27 45.19
C SER A 21 26.67 25.77 43.80
N THR A 22 27.66 25.27 43.10
CA THR A 22 27.52 24.37 41.94
C THR A 22 26.54 23.24 42.31
N LYS A 23 25.31 23.32 41.79
CA LYS A 23 24.38 22.21 41.87
C LYS A 23 24.98 21.06 41.09
N PRO A 24 25.10 19.87 41.68
CA PRO A 24 25.51 18.68 40.91
C PRO A 24 24.46 18.41 39.83
N HIS A 25 24.95 18.29 38.60
CA HIS A 25 24.16 17.88 37.45
C HIS A 25 23.57 16.50 37.78
N ALA A 26 22.26 16.43 37.96
CA ALA A 26 21.57 15.15 38.13
C ALA A 26 21.86 14.27 36.89
N PRO A 27 22.28 13.01 37.05
CA PRO A 27 22.52 12.17 35.88
C PRO A 27 21.23 12.01 35.08
N GLU A 28 21.33 12.34 33.78
CA GLU A 28 20.21 12.08 32.86
C GLU A 28 19.74 10.62 33.02
N PRO A 29 18.42 10.36 33.02
CA PRO A 29 17.90 9.00 33.12
C PRO A 29 18.52 8.13 32.02
N GLN A 30 18.93 6.92 32.34
CA GLN A 30 19.54 5.97 31.40
C GLN A 30 18.75 5.82 30.09
N ALA A 31 17.41 5.90 30.16
CA ALA A 31 16.51 5.89 29.01
C ALA A 31 16.73 7.04 28.01
N ALA A 32 17.07 8.27 28.51
CA ALA A 32 17.36 9.42 27.65
C ALA A 32 18.72 9.27 26.94
N ARG A 33 19.72 8.71 27.61
CA ARG A 33 21.04 8.43 27.02
C ARG A 33 20.97 7.35 25.93
N HIS A 34 20.18 6.31 26.12
CA HIS A 34 19.96 5.26 25.09
C HIS A 34 19.23 5.82 23.88
N ALA A 35 18.18 6.63 24.06
CA ALA A 35 17.46 7.27 22.96
C ALA A 35 18.35 8.19 22.12
N GLY A 36 19.25 8.97 22.77
CA GLY A 36 20.22 9.80 22.07
C GLY A 36 21.25 9.00 21.25
N ALA A 37 21.74 7.88 21.80
CA ALA A 37 22.67 6.99 21.13
C ALA A 37 22.03 6.29 19.91
N ASP A 38 20.78 5.85 20.01
CA ASP A 38 20.04 5.20 18.93
C ASP A 38 19.79 6.17 17.75
N VAL A 39 19.42 7.42 18.01
CA VAL A 39 19.27 8.46 16.98
C VAL A 39 20.59 8.74 16.27
N SER A 40 21.72 8.76 17.01
CA SER A 40 23.05 8.98 16.43
C SER A 40 23.47 7.81 15.54
N ALA A 41 23.23 6.58 15.97
CA ALA A 41 23.51 5.36 15.20
C ALA A 41 22.63 5.27 13.94
N LEU A 42 21.35 5.66 14.04
CA LEU A 42 20.45 5.74 12.90
C LEU A 42 20.94 6.76 11.87
N ARG A 43 21.29 7.98 12.29
CA ARG A 43 21.85 9.01 11.40
C ARG A 43 23.13 8.53 10.70
N LEU A 44 24.02 7.87 11.42
CA LEU A 44 25.25 7.30 10.84
C LEU A 44 24.93 6.24 9.78
N THR A 45 23.95 5.38 10.03
CA THR A 45 23.52 4.35 9.07
C THR A 45 22.88 4.96 7.83
N LEU A 46 22.07 6.03 7.99
CA LEU A 46 21.41 6.74 6.89
C LEU A 46 22.38 7.53 6.00
N ARG A 47 23.61 7.85 6.46
CA ARG A 47 24.64 8.52 5.62
C ARG A 47 24.91 7.77 4.31
N ALA A 48 24.78 6.44 4.30
CA ALA A 48 24.94 5.67 3.09
C ALA A 48 23.84 5.95 2.03
N LEU A 49 22.66 6.43 2.44
CA LEU A 49 21.57 6.85 1.60
C LEU A 49 21.55 8.37 1.32
N GLU A 50 22.43 9.15 1.93
CA GLU A 50 22.46 10.61 1.83
C GLU A 50 22.48 11.10 0.38
N PRO A 51 23.23 10.51 -0.58
CA PRO A 51 23.19 10.94 -1.96
C PRO A 51 21.79 10.88 -2.62
N LEU A 52 20.95 9.93 -2.18
CA LEU A 52 19.57 9.79 -2.65
C LEU A 52 18.59 10.64 -1.85
N LEU A 53 18.81 10.75 -0.52
CA LEU A 53 17.96 11.55 0.36
C LEU A 53 18.12 13.06 0.14
N ALA A 54 19.33 13.51 -0.23
CA ALA A 54 19.61 14.92 -0.49
C ALA A 54 19.23 15.36 -1.92
N ASP A 55 19.01 14.44 -2.86
CA ASP A 55 18.63 14.74 -4.24
C ASP A 55 17.19 15.30 -4.28
N PRO A 56 16.97 16.58 -4.69
CA PRO A 56 15.65 17.18 -4.72
C PRO A 56 14.68 16.51 -5.70
N GLU A 57 15.19 15.86 -6.74
CA GLU A 57 14.36 15.17 -7.73
C GLU A 57 13.83 13.83 -7.22
N VAL A 58 14.44 13.25 -6.18
CA VAL A 58 14.04 11.96 -5.63
C VAL A 58 12.84 12.13 -4.70
N THR A 59 11.76 11.42 -5.01
CA THR A 59 10.52 11.39 -4.21
C THR A 59 10.37 10.11 -3.39
N GLU A 60 10.81 8.97 -3.94
CA GLU A 60 10.69 7.67 -3.29
C GLU A 60 11.99 6.85 -3.47
N ILE A 61 12.39 6.12 -2.44
CA ILE A 61 13.49 5.15 -2.46
C ILE A 61 12.93 3.80 -2.00
N CYS A 62 12.98 2.79 -2.86
CA CYS A 62 12.43 1.46 -2.61
C CYS A 62 13.51 0.40 -2.67
N ILE A 63 13.94 -0.11 -1.51
CA ILE A 63 14.82 -1.28 -1.42
C ILE A 63 13.92 -2.51 -1.33
N ASN A 64 13.82 -3.29 -2.41
CA ASN A 64 12.99 -4.49 -2.46
C ASN A 64 13.78 -5.76 -2.12
N ARG A 65 15.08 -5.74 -2.42
CA ARG A 65 16.05 -6.83 -2.27
C ARG A 65 17.40 -6.25 -1.86
N PRO A 66 18.29 -7.06 -1.27
CA PRO A 66 19.64 -6.60 -0.95
C PRO A 66 20.38 -6.05 -2.17
N GLN A 67 21.23 -5.04 -1.92
CA GLN A 67 22.19 -4.43 -2.84
C GLN A 67 21.58 -3.64 -4.01
N GLU A 68 20.28 -3.37 -4.00
CA GLU A 68 19.64 -2.54 -5.02
C GLU A 68 18.50 -1.70 -4.44
N ALA A 69 18.21 -0.57 -5.07
CA ALA A 69 17.00 0.19 -4.87
C ALA A 69 16.36 0.56 -6.20
N PHE A 70 15.08 0.83 -6.17
CA PHE A 70 14.35 1.56 -7.20
C PHE A 70 14.07 2.96 -6.65
N VAL A 71 14.44 3.96 -7.42
CA VAL A 71 14.33 5.37 -7.05
C VAL A 71 13.37 6.04 -8.00
N GLU A 72 12.32 6.67 -7.46
CA GLU A 72 11.38 7.48 -8.24
C GLU A 72 11.84 8.94 -8.26
N ALA A 73 11.90 9.51 -9.44
CA ALA A 73 12.16 10.92 -9.67
C ALA A 73 11.15 11.47 -10.71
N SER A 74 11.25 12.75 -11.06
CA SER A 74 10.41 13.39 -12.08
C SER A 74 10.46 12.67 -13.44
N SER A 75 11.56 11.97 -13.76
CA SER A 75 11.74 11.15 -14.96
C SER A 75 11.17 9.72 -14.88
N GLY A 76 10.60 9.35 -13.72
CA GLY A 76 10.08 8.00 -13.45
C GLY A 76 11.04 7.15 -12.61
N TRP A 77 10.82 5.82 -12.63
CA TRP A 77 11.61 4.86 -11.87
C TRP A 77 12.97 4.58 -12.52
N ARG A 78 14.03 4.57 -11.71
CA ARG A 78 15.34 4.07 -12.08
C ARG A 78 15.84 3.05 -11.05
N ARG A 79 16.61 2.07 -11.53
CA ARG A 79 17.28 1.09 -10.66
C ARG A 79 18.65 1.60 -10.28
N GLU A 80 18.96 1.60 -8.99
CA GLU A 80 20.23 2.03 -8.43
C GLU A 80 20.92 0.88 -7.68
N PRO A 81 22.20 0.59 -7.97
CA PRO A 81 22.97 -0.36 -7.18
C PRO A 81 23.28 0.24 -5.81
N LEU A 82 23.02 -0.50 -4.74
CA LEU A 82 23.35 -0.14 -3.36
C LEU A 82 24.21 -1.24 -2.73
N PRO A 83 25.50 -1.36 -3.06
CA PRO A 83 26.34 -2.49 -2.60
C PRO A 83 26.39 -2.65 -1.08
N PHE A 84 26.22 -1.57 -0.32
CA PHE A 84 26.19 -1.56 1.14
C PHE A 84 24.88 -2.12 1.72
N ALA A 85 23.78 -2.10 0.98
CA ALA A 85 22.45 -2.48 1.44
C ALA A 85 22.28 -4.01 1.47
N SER A 86 23.16 -4.71 2.23
CA SER A 86 23.02 -6.14 2.49
C SER A 86 21.75 -6.43 3.31
N PHE A 87 21.34 -7.69 3.37
CA PHE A 87 20.23 -8.12 4.23
C PHE A 87 20.43 -7.69 5.69
N ASP A 88 21.65 -7.88 6.22
CA ASP A 88 21.98 -7.51 7.61
C ASP A 88 21.98 -5.99 7.81
N TRP A 89 22.41 -5.22 6.81
CA TRP A 89 22.34 -3.77 6.86
C TRP A 89 20.86 -3.31 6.91
N CYS A 90 20.01 -3.87 6.07
CA CYS A 90 18.56 -3.56 6.06
C CYS A 90 17.90 -3.94 7.39
N ARG A 91 18.21 -5.10 7.95
CA ARG A 91 17.71 -5.51 9.28
C ARG A 91 18.19 -4.57 10.40
N ARG A 92 19.45 -4.14 10.34
CA ARG A 92 20.01 -3.18 11.30
C ARG A 92 19.30 -1.84 11.21
N LEU A 93 19.10 -1.32 9.98
CA LEU A 93 18.34 -0.10 9.76
C LEU A 93 16.94 -0.21 10.36
N ALA A 94 16.23 -1.31 10.11
CA ALA A 94 14.90 -1.57 10.66
C ALA A 94 14.87 -1.49 12.19
N LYS A 95 15.84 -2.12 12.85
CA LYS A 95 16.01 -2.09 14.31
C LYS A 95 16.28 -0.68 14.84
N LEU A 96 17.17 0.07 14.19
CA LEU A 96 17.51 1.43 14.59
C LEU A 96 16.31 2.39 14.43
N VAL A 97 15.52 2.24 13.35
CA VAL A 97 14.29 3.00 13.16
C VAL A 97 13.28 2.66 14.24
N ALA A 98 13.07 1.38 14.54
CA ALA A 98 12.14 0.94 15.58
C ALA A 98 12.53 1.51 16.95
N ASN A 99 13.81 1.42 17.33
CA ASN A 99 14.31 1.96 18.59
C ASN A 99 14.11 3.48 18.68
N SER A 100 14.51 4.22 17.62
CA SER A 100 14.39 5.68 17.60
C SER A 100 12.95 6.18 17.72
N THR A 101 11.99 5.38 17.28
CA THR A 101 10.55 5.69 17.32
C THR A 101 9.80 4.97 18.43
N ARG A 102 10.53 4.23 19.31
CA ARG A 102 9.97 3.45 20.42
C ARG A 102 8.93 2.43 19.95
N GLN A 103 9.17 1.84 18.79
CA GLN A 103 8.33 0.78 18.22
C GLN A 103 9.06 -0.54 18.23
N ARG A 104 8.35 -1.62 17.97
CA ARG A 104 8.91 -2.97 17.85
C ARG A 104 8.90 -3.41 16.39
N ILE A 105 9.98 -4.07 15.96
CA ILE A 105 10.04 -4.80 14.70
C ILE A 105 10.85 -6.08 14.87
N ASP A 106 10.24 -7.21 14.55
CA ASP A 106 10.85 -8.55 14.57
C ASP A 106 10.04 -9.51 13.69
N GLU A 107 10.40 -10.79 13.69
CA GLU A 107 9.74 -11.82 12.89
C GLU A 107 8.26 -12.04 13.30
N SER A 108 7.90 -11.76 14.56
CA SER A 108 6.50 -11.85 15.03
C SER A 108 5.67 -10.60 14.70
N SER A 109 6.35 -9.45 14.56
CA SER A 109 5.79 -8.15 14.24
C SER A 109 6.59 -7.50 13.13
N PRO A 110 6.49 -8.00 11.88
CA PRO A 110 7.43 -7.66 10.82
C PRO A 110 7.14 -6.34 10.10
N LEU A 111 6.09 -5.61 10.48
CA LEU A 111 5.69 -4.35 9.86
C LEU A 111 6.09 -3.16 10.73
N LEU A 112 6.70 -2.14 10.12
CA LEU A 112 7.04 -0.88 10.78
C LEU A 112 6.75 0.30 9.86
N SER A 113 5.94 1.24 10.36
CA SER A 113 5.75 2.56 9.74
C SER A 113 6.28 3.63 10.68
N ALA A 114 7.15 4.49 10.20
CA ALA A 114 7.81 5.50 11.03
C ALA A 114 8.15 6.78 10.24
N SER A 115 8.70 7.78 10.94
CA SER A 115 9.37 8.93 10.34
C SER A 115 10.85 8.89 10.69
N LEU A 116 11.69 9.20 9.72
CA LEU A 116 13.13 9.36 9.90
C LEU A 116 13.46 10.73 10.51
N PRO A 117 14.67 10.91 11.07
CA PRO A 117 15.08 12.18 11.68
C PRO A 117 15.07 13.39 10.73
N GLY A 118 15.09 13.19 9.42
CA GLY A 118 15.00 14.23 8.40
C GLY A 118 13.56 14.57 7.98
N GLY A 119 12.54 13.89 8.55
CA GLY A 119 11.13 14.08 8.21
C GLY A 119 10.57 13.12 7.18
N GLU A 120 11.43 12.31 6.54
CA GLU A 120 11.00 11.30 5.56
C GLU A 120 10.13 10.24 6.25
N ARG A 121 9.15 9.72 5.52
CA ARG A 121 8.33 8.58 5.97
C ARG A 121 8.97 7.29 5.52
N ILE A 122 9.03 6.32 6.40
CA ILE A 122 9.58 4.98 6.09
C ILE A 122 8.56 3.90 6.41
N GLN A 123 8.42 2.96 5.47
CA GLN A 123 7.70 1.70 5.65
C GLN A 123 8.71 0.55 5.51
N ILE A 124 8.72 -0.36 6.48
CA ILE A 124 9.61 -1.52 6.48
C ILE A 124 8.77 -2.78 6.65
N VAL A 125 9.13 -3.83 5.90
CA VAL A 125 8.54 -5.16 6.04
C VAL A 125 9.66 -6.19 6.10
N LEU A 126 9.69 -6.99 7.16
CA LEU A 126 10.67 -8.06 7.38
C LEU A 126 10.13 -9.46 6.98
N PRO A 127 11.00 -10.43 6.74
CA PRO A 127 10.61 -11.83 6.78
C PRO A 127 9.97 -12.19 8.15
N PRO A 128 8.98 -13.11 8.19
CA PRO A 128 8.47 -13.93 7.10
C PRO A 128 7.37 -13.26 6.26
N ALA A 129 7.02 -12.00 6.51
CA ALA A 129 6.05 -11.26 5.67
C ALA A 129 6.64 -10.81 4.32
N THR A 130 7.91 -11.04 4.06
CA THR A 130 8.62 -10.95 2.77
C THR A 130 9.39 -12.24 2.53
N PRO A 131 9.89 -12.49 1.30
CA PRO A 131 10.77 -13.64 1.04
C PRO A 131 11.98 -13.67 1.97
N GLN A 132 12.45 -14.88 2.32
CA GLN A 132 13.67 -15.03 3.12
C GLN A 132 14.85 -14.33 2.44
N GLY A 133 15.65 -13.63 3.23
CA GLY A 133 16.79 -12.85 2.75
C GLY A 133 16.41 -11.49 2.14
N CYS A 134 15.14 -11.09 2.13
CA CYS A 134 14.67 -9.80 1.64
C CYS A 134 14.05 -8.97 2.76
N VAL A 135 14.40 -7.70 2.83
CA VAL A 135 13.70 -6.69 3.62
C VAL A 135 13.15 -5.66 2.64
N ALA A 136 11.84 -5.45 2.65
CA ALA A 136 11.25 -4.39 1.84
C ALA A 136 11.28 -3.08 2.62
N ILE A 137 11.91 -2.05 2.07
CA ILE A 137 12.00 -0.72 2.65
C ILE A 137 11.53 0.29 1.61
N THR A 138 10.59 1.15 1.98
CA THR A 138 10.18 2.29 1.16
C THR A 138 10.37 3.56 1.97
N ILE A 139 11.12 4.51 1.45
CA ILE A 139 11.35 5.82 2.05
C ILE A 139 10.75 6.86 1.12
N ARG A 140 9.82 7.65 1.64
CA ARG A 140 9.17 8.75 0.92
C ARG A 140 9.64 10.07 1.49
N ARG A 141 10.16 10.95 0.62
CA ARG A 141 10.45 12.33 0.99
C ARG A 141 9.16 13.16 1.06
N PRO A 142 8.93 13.94 2.11
CA PRO A 142 7.91 14.97 2.09
C PRO A 142 8.32 16.05 1.06
N SER A 143 7.35 16.61 0.37
CA SER A 143 7.58 17.83 -0.40
C SER A 143 7.45 19.02 0.56
N ASP A 144 8.46 19.84 0.65
CA ASP A 144 8.43 21.11 1.39
C ASP A 144 7.84 22.25 0.54
N GLU A 145 7.53 21.98 -0.73
CA GLU A 145 7.01 22.94 -1.69
C GLU A 145 5.49 23.13 -1.52
N ALA A 146 5.10 24.35 -1.21
CA ALA A 146 3.69 24.77 -1.19
C ALA A 146 3.42 25.63 -2.45
N TRP A 147 2.71 25.07 -3.40
CA TRP A 147 2.37 25.76 -4.66
C TRP A 147 1.02 26.46 -4.55
N SER A 148 0.94 27.70 -5.03
CA SER A 148 -0.33 28.37 -5.28
C SER A 148 -1.07 27.72 -6.45
N ILE A 149 -2.40 27.92 -6.54
CA ILE A 149 -3.20 27.41 -7.67
C ILE A 149 -2.65 27.96 -9.00
N SER A 150 -2.20 29.22 -9.04
CA SER A 150 -1.63 29.84 -10.24
C SER A 150 -0.35 29.14 -10.70
N GLU A 151 0.56 28.81 -9.77
CA GLU A 151 1.78 28.06 -10.08
C GLU A 151 1.49 26.64 -10.54
N LEU A 152 0.54 25.95 -9.91
CA LEU A 152 0.08 24.64 -10.37
C LEU A 152 -0.52 24.72 -11.79
N CYS A 153 -1.29 25.75 -12.10
CA CYS A 153 -1.84 25.99 -13.44
C CYS A 153 -0.72 26.19 -14.47
N GLN A 154 0.26 27.02 -14.17
CA GLN A 154 1.43 27.28 -15.06
C GLN A 154 2.25 25.99 -15.29
N ARG A 155 2.35 25.11 -14.30
CA ARG A 155 2.98 23.80 -14.40
C ARG A 155 2.13 22.75 -15.14
N GLY A 156 0.97 23.14 -15.63
CA GLY A 156 0.09 22.28 -16.43
C GLY A 156 -0.75 21.30 -15.61
N ALA A 157 -1.08 21.62 -14.36
CA ALA A 157 -1.91 20.76 -13.50
C ALA A 157 -3.26 20.39 -14.15
N PHE A 158 -3.80 21.27 -14.98
CA PHE A 158 -5.09 21.07 -15.65
C PHE A 158 -5.00 20.54 -17.09
N ARG A 159 -3.79 20.21 -17.60
CA ARG A 159 -3.59 19.78 -18.99
C ARG A 159 -4.41 18.54 -19.40
N MET A 160 -4.76 17.67 -18.45
CA MET A 160 -5.56 16.47 -18.65
C MET A 160 -6.94 16.55 -18.02
N THR A 161 -7.31 17.72 -17.50
CA THR A 161 -8.59 17.91 -16.82
C THR A 161 -9.73 17.81 -17.81
N ARG A 162 -10.72 16.97 -17.49
CA ARG A 162 -11.98 16.85 -18.21
C ARG A 162 -13.13 17.00 -17.24
N ARG A 163 -14.26 17.44 -17.74
CA ARG A 163 -15.50 17.44 -16.95
C ARG A 163 -15.89 15.99 -16.65
N ALA A 164 -16.28 15.73 -15.41
CA ALA A 164 -16.90 14.44 -15.08
C ALA A 164 -18.17 14.26 -15.93
N THR A 165 -18.29 13.14 -16.59
CA THR A 165 -19.39 12.82 -17.48
C THR A 165 -19.81 11.37 -17.27
N ASP A 166 -21.07 11.11 -17.51
CA ASP A 166 -21.63 9.75 -17.51
C ASP A 166 -21.43 9.03 -18.87
N SER A 167 -20.82 9.68 -19.87
CA SER A 167 -20.51 9.03 -21.15
C SER A 167 -19.36 8.04 -21.02
N LEU A 168 -19.38 6.94 -21.76
CA LEU A 168 -18.27 6.01 -21.86
C LEU A 168 -17.04 6.74 -22.42
N ASP A 169 -15.87 6.46 -21.86
CA ASP A 169 -14.62 6.89 -22.45
C ASP A 169 -14.26 6.05 -23.71
N GLU A 170 -13.28 6.52 -24.48
CA GLU A 170 -12.83 5.83 -25.70
C GLU A 170 -12.35 4.40 -25.40
N THR A 171 -11.65 4.20 -24.29
CA THR A 171 -11.15 2.89 -23.88
C THR A 171 -12.30 1.94 -23.53
N GLN A 172 -13.32 2.42 -22.82
CA GLN A 172 -14.50 1.63 -22.50
C GLN A 172 -15.27 1.23 -23.76
N THR A 173 -15.44 2.17 -24.69
CA THR A 173 -16.08 1.93 -25.98
C THR A 173 -15.27 0.91 -26.80
N HIS A 174 -13.95 1.03 -26.81
CA HIS A 174 -13.07 0.08 -27.51
C HIS A 174 -13.17 -1.33 -26.90
N LEU A 175 -13.13 -1.45 -25.57
CA LEU A 175 -13.29 -2.74 -24.89
C LEU A 175 -14.63 -3.40 -25.23
N LEU A 176 -15.74 -2.65 -25.24
CA LEU A 176 -17.05 -3.17 -25.65
C LEU A 176 -17.03 -3.69 -27.09
N ARG A 177 -16.39 -2.95 -28.00
CA ARG A 177 -16.26 -3.36 -29.40
C ARG A 177 -15.47 -4.66 -29.53
N LEU A 178 -14.31 -4.78 -28.88
CA LEU A 178 -13.48 -5.98 -28.88
C LEU A 178 -14.25 -7.19 -28.36
N LEU A 179 -15.01 -7.02 -27.29
CA LEU A 179 -15.82 -8.08 -26.71
C LEU A 179 -16.95 -8.53 -27.68
N ALA A 180 -17.63 -7.56 -28.32
CA ALA A 180 -18.68 -7.84 -29.31
C ALA A 180 -18.13 -8.55 -30.56
N GLN A 181 -16.90 -8.23 -30.97
CA GLN A 181 -16.19 -8.84 -32.09
C GLN A 181 -15.53 -10.18 -31.71
N LYS A 182 -15.63 -10.61 -30.44
CA LYS A 182 -14.99 -11.83 -29.90
C LYS A 182 -13.45 -11.80 -29.99
N GLU A 183 -12.86 -10.61 -30.04
CA GLU A 183 -11.40 -10.39 -30.01
C GLU A 183 -10.90 -10.46 -28.56
N TYR A 184 -11.05 -11.61 -27.93
CA TYR A 184 -10.84 -11.79 -26.51
C TYR A 184 -9.39 -11.54 -26.07
N GLU A 185 -8.39 -11.89 -26.86
CA GLU A 185 -6.98 -11.63 -26.55
C GLU A 185 -6.71 -10.11 -26.49
N ALA A 186 -7.14 -9.38 -27.51
CA ALA A 186 -7.01 -7.92 -27.56
C ALA A 186 -7.77 -7.25 -26.41
N PHE A 187 -8.98 -7.74 -26.10
CA PHE A 187 -9.76 -7.28 -24.96
C PHE A 187 -8.98 -7.43 -23.64
N MET A 188 -8.43 -8.63 -23.36
CA MET A 188 -7.71 -8.90 -22.12
C MET A 188 -6.46 -8.01 -21.98
N ARG A 189 -5.68 -7.87 -23.04
CA ARG A 189 -4.50 -7.00 -23.07
C ARG A 189 -4.87 -5.55 -22.80
N LEU A 190 -5.87 -5.03 -23.53
CA LEU A 190 -6.32 -3.65 -23.32
C LEU A 190 -6.89 -3.44 -21.91
N ALA A 191 -7.66 -4.38 -21.36
CA ALA A 191 -8.19 -4.31 -20.01
C ALA A 191 -7.07 -4.20 -18.97
N VAL A 192 -6.01 -5.01 -19.11
CA VAL A 192 -4.85 -4.95 -18.21
C VAL A 192 -4.08 -3.64 -18.36
N VAL A 193 -3.70 -3.25 -19.58
CA VAL A 193 -2.90 -2.05 -19.83
C VAL A 193 -3.66 -0.78 -19.41
N SER A 194 -4.98 -0.74 -19.64
CA SER A 194 -5.84 0.38 -19.20
C SER A 194 -6.24 0.33 -17.73
N ARG A 195 -5.56 -0.49 -16.92
CA ARG A 195 -5.71 -0.60 -15.46
C ARG A 195 -7.15 -0.91 -15.03
N ARG A 196 -7.83 -1.84 -15.70
CA ARG A 196 -9.12 -2.35 -15.26
C ARG A 196 -8.94 -3.30 -14.08
N ASN A 197 -9.84 -3.23 -13.11
CA ASN A 197 -9.86 -4.14 -11.97
C ASN A 197 -10.50 -5.46 -12.40
N ILE A 198 -9.73 -6.53 -12.37
CA ILE A 198 -10.09 -7.84 -12.93
C ILE A 198 -10.24 -8.86 -11.81
N VAL A 199 -11.35 -9.56 -11.79
CA VAL A 199 -11.60 -10.72 -10.92
C VAL A 199 -11.61 -11.98 -11.77
N VAL A 200 -10.71 -12.92 -11.49
CA VAL A 200 -10.69 -14.24 -12.11
C VAL A 200 -11.49 -15.19 -11.23
N SER A 201 -12.63 -15.66 -11.74
CA SER A 201 -13.58 -16.49 -11.02
C SER A 201 -13.58 -17.93 -11.55
N GLY A 202 -13.93 -18.89 -10.72
CA GLY A 202 -14.08 -20.29 -11.13
C GLY A 202 -13.89 -21.28 -10.00
N ALA A 203 -14.26 -22.53 -10.23
CA ALA A 203 -14.07 -23.63 -9.29
C ALA A 203 -12.58 -23.95 -9.05
N THR A 204 -12.30 -24.78 -8.03
CA THR A 204 -10.96 -25.33 -7.83
C THR A 204 -10.52 -26.12 -9.04
N GLY A 205 -9.28 -25.91 -9.51
CA GLY A 205 -8.73 -26.60 -10.68
C GLY A 205 -9.17 -26.05 -12.04
N SER A 206 -10.05 -25.03 -12.11
CA SER A 206 -10.52 -24.42 -13.37
C SER A 206 -9.48 -23.58 -14.12
N GLY A 207 -8.30 -23.38 -13.52
CA GLY A 207 -7.22 -22.61 -14.17
C GLY A 207 -7.15 -21.13 -13.78
N LYS A 208 -7.84 -20.69 -12.70
CA LYS A 208 -7.78 -19.28 -12.21
C LYS A 208 -6.34 -18.77 -12.09
N THR A 209 -5.49 -19.50 -11.35
CA THR A 209 -4.08 -19.10 -11.14
C THR A 209 -3.31 -19.00 -12.47
N THR A 210 -3.61 -19.84 -13.46
CA THR A 210 -3.00 -19.75 -14.79
C THR A 210 -3.39 -18.46 -15.49
N TRP A 211 -4.68 -18.12 -15.48
CA TRP A 211 -5.18 -16.88 -16.05
C TRP A 211 -4.64 -15.66 -15.31
N THR A 212 -4.65 -15.67 -13.98
CA THR A 212 -4.07 -14.59 -13.17
C THR A 212 -2.61 -14.32 -13.55
N LYS A 213 -1.79 -15.40 -13.67
CA LYS A 213 -0.38 -15.27 -14.09
C LYS A 213 -0.25 -14.73 -15.52
N ALA A 214 -1.11 -15.17 -16.45
CA ALA A 214 -1.11 -14.67 -17.82
C ALA A 214 -1.44 -13.18 -17.88
N LEU A 215 -2.46 -12.73 -17.16
CA LEU A 215 -2.83 -11.31 -17.08
C LEU A 215 -1.72 -10.46 -16.45
N ILE A 216 -1.07 -10.93 -15.39
CA ILE A 216 0.05 -10.22 -14.75
C ILE A 216 1.19 -9.99 -15.75
N ARG A 217 1.45 -10.90 -16.67
CA ARG A 217 2.49 -10.75 -17.70
C ARG A 217 2.18 -9.66 -18.73
N GLU A 218 0.93 -9.26 -18.87
CA GLU A 218 0.52 -8.15 -19.74
C GLU A 218 0.60 -6.78 -19.04
N ILE A 219 0.89 -6.72 -17.75
CA ILE A 219 1.13 -5.45 -17.05
C ILE A 219 2.41 -4.82 -17.59
N PRO A 220 2.44 -3.49 -17.86
CA PRO A 220 3.65 -2.78 -18.27
C PRO A 220 4.80 -3.00 -17.28
N THR A 221 5.98 -3.30 -17.80
CA THR A 221 7.14 -3.74 -16.99
C THR A 221 7.76 -2.64 -16.12
N GLU A 222 7.47 -1.38 -16.43
CA GLU A 222 7.85 -0.20 -15.67
C GLU A 222 7.01 0.04 -14.43
N GLU A 223 5.85 -0.63 -14.31
CA GLU A 223 4.98 -0.47 -13.15
C GLU A 223 5.54 -1.21 -11.92
N ARG A 224 5.42 -0.56 -10.76
CA ARG A 224 5.76 -1.13 -9.47
C ARG A 224 4.63 -2.00 -8.96
N LEU A 225 4.90 -3.28 -8.73
CA LEU A 225 3.91 -4.26 -8.27
C LEU A 225 4.14 -4.63 -6.81
N ILE A 226 3.06 -4.71 -6.03
CA ILE A 226 3.08 -5.34 -4.71
C ILE A 226 2.06 -6.47 -4.72
N THR A 227 2.50 -7.69 -4.38
CA THR A 227 1.60 -8.84 -4.24
C THR A 227 1.34 -9.14 -2.77
N ILE A 228 0.15 -9.66 -2.47
CA ILE A 228 -0.22 -10.19 -1.15
C ILE A 228 -0.71 -11.62 -1.37
N GLU A 229 -0.01 -12.57 -0.75
CA GLU A 229 -0.15 -14.00 -1.02
C GLU A 229 -0.12 -14.79 0.30
N ASP A 230 -0.90 -15.84 0.41
CA ASP A 230 -0.78 -16.83 1.50
C ASP A 230 0.30 -17.89 1.20
N ALA A 231 0.56 -18.12 -0.08
CA ALA A 231 1.64 -18.95 -0.58
C ALA A 231 2.22 -18.33 -1.85
N GLN A 232 3.50 -18.56 -2.11
CA GLN A 232 4.19 -18.02 -3.27
C GLN A 232 3.68 -18.65 -4.57
N GLU A 233 2.64 -18.07 -5.15
CA GLU A 233 2.03 -18.56 -6.39
C GLU A 233 2.23 -17.66 -7.60
N LEU A 234 2.21 -16.34 -7.42
CA LEU A 234 2.29 -15.39 -8.53
C LEU A 234 3.69 -15.34 -9.14
N VAL A 235 3.78 -15.07 -10.44
CA VAL A 235 5.04 -14.99 -11.20
C VAL A 235 5.24 -13.55 -11.64
N LEU A 236 6.35 -12.93 -11.21
CA LEU A 236 6.69 -11.53 -11.47
C LEU A 236 8.04 -11.39 -12.19
N ASP A 237 8.39 -12.39 -13.00
CA ASP A 237 9.67 -12.52 -13.70
C ASP A 237 10.00 -11.34 -14.63
N ARG A 238 8.98 -10.64 -15.13
CA ARG A 238 9.11 -9.49 -16.02
C ARG A 238 9.18 -8.13 -15.30
N HIS A 239 8.80 -8.07 -14.03
CA HIS A 239 8.71 -6.83 -13.28
C HIS A 239 9.85 -6.72 -12.27
N ALA A 240 10.89 -5.97 -12.62
CA ALA A 240 12.04 -5.80 -11.76
C ALA A 240 11.68 -5.06 -10.44
N ASN A 241 10.81 -4.04 -10.52
CA ASN A 241 10.36 -3.27 -9.36
C ASN A 241 9.11 -3.91 -8.72
N HIS A 242 9.31 -4.93 -7.88
CA HIS A 242 8.21 -5.56 -7.17
C HIS A 242 8.55 -5.91 -5.73
N VAL A 243 7.51 -6.05 -4.92
CA VAL A 243 7.56 -6.61 -3.56
C VAL A 243 6.54 -7.71 -3.43
N ARG A 244 6.92 -8.81 -2.79
CA ARG A 244 6.01 -9.89 -2.42
C ARG A 244 5.78 -9.86 -0.93
N LEU A 245 4.52 -9.83 -0.53
CA LEU A 245 4.11 -9.85 0.87
C LEU A 245 3.35 -11.13 1.17
N PHE A 246 3.69 -11.74 2.31
CA PHE A 246 3.12 -13.02 2.74
C PHE A 246 2.41 -12.90 4.08
N TYR A 247 1.31 -13.63 4.21
CA TYR A 247 0.63 -13.86 5.46
C TYR A 247 0.40 -15.35 5.68
N SER A 248 0.27 -15.76 6.94
CA SER A 248 -0.07 -17.14 7.28
C SER A 248 -1.57 -17.25 7.51
N LYS A 249 -2.20 -18.27 6.93
CA LYS A 249 -3.58 -18.61 7.23
C LYS A 249 -3.72 -18.99 8.70
N ASP A 250 -4.86 -18.68 9.28
CA ASP A 250 -5.28 -19.10 10.62
C ASP A 250 -4.31 -18.73 11.75
N GLY A 251 -3.40 -17.78 11.50
CA GLY A 251 -2.44 -17.31 12.51
C GLY A 251 -1.41 -18.36 12.94
N GLN A 252 -1.22 -19.44 12.18
CA GLN A 252 -0.28 -20.53 12.51
C GLN A 252 1.18 -20.16 12.27
N GLY A 253 1.44 -19.07 11.55
CA GLY A 253 2.80 -18.59 11.29
C GLY A 253 3.40 -17.84 12.47
N LEU A 254 4.73 -17.67 12.44
CA LEU A 254 5.46 -16.86 13.42
C LEU A 254 5.00 -15.39 13.36
N ALA A 255 4.84 -14.84 12.16
CA ALA A 255 4.30 -13.49 11.96
C ALA A 255 2.77 -13.49 12.14
N ARG A 256 2.31 -12.66 13.06
CA ARG A 256 0.88 -12.41 13.27
C ARG A 256 0.41 -11.25 12.39
N VAL A 257 0.54 -11.43 11.08
CA VAL A 257 0.19 -10.40 10.10
C VAL A 257 -1.02 -10.83 9.31
N THR A 258 -2.01 -9.95 9.23
CA THR A 258 -3.24 -10.16 8.46
C THR A 258 -3.13 -9.55 7.06
N PRO A 259 -3.90 -10.04 6.07
CA PRO A 259 -4.00 -9.40 4.76
C PRO A 259 -4.35 -7.91 4.85
N LYS A 260 -5.22 -7.53 5.77
CA LYS A 260 -5.58 -6.14 6.05
C LYS A 260 -4.37 -5.28 6.41
N GLN A 261 -3.53 -5.74 7.35
CA GLN A 261 -2.33 -5.01 7.75
C GLN A 261 -1.33 -4.87 6.59
N LEU A 262 -1.21 -5.90 5.75
CA LEU A 262 -0.38 -5.83 4.54
C LEU A 262 -0.94 -4.83 3.52
N LEU A 263 -2.26 -4.81 3.29
CA LEU A 263 -2.91 -3.81 2.44
C LEU A 263 -2.67 -2.38 2.95
N GLU A 264 -2.80 -2.16 4.26
CA GLU A 264 -2.51 -0.85 4.87
C GLU A 264 -1.02 -0.46 4.72
N ALA A 265 -0.11 -1.42 4.81
CA ALA A 265 1.32 -1.19 4.55
C ALA A 265 1.58 -0.83 3.08
N CYS A 266 0.91 -1.50 2.13
CA CYS A 266 1.03 -1.22 0.69
C CYS A 266 0.77 0.25 0.35
N LEU A 267 -0.18 0.92 1.01
CA LEU A 267 -0.49 2.34 0.79
C LEU A 267 0.69 3.29 1.10
N ARG A 268 1.70 2.78 1.84
CA ARG A 268 2.94 3.51 2.17
C ARG A 268 4.15 3.02 1.40
N MET A 269 3.95 2.08 0.47
CA MET A 269 5.02 1.45 -0.29
C MET A 269 5.03 1.86 -1.78
N LYS A 270 4.21 2.86 -2.14
CA LYS A 270 4.14 3.44 -3.49
C LYS A 270 3.90 2.39 -4.60
N PRO A 271 2.90 1.52 -4.51
CA PRO A 271 2.56 0.61 -5.60
C PRO A 271 1.88 1.35 -6.76
N ASP A 272 2.16 0.94 -7.99
CA ASP A 272 1.31 1.23 -9.13
C ASP A 272 0.08 0.30 -9.12
N ARG A 273 0.30 -0.97 -8.76
CA ARG A 273 -0.77 -1.97 -8.56
C ARG A 273 -0.55 -2.82 -7.32
N ILE A 274 -1.64 -3.14 -6.66
CA ILE A 274 -1.70 -4.13 -5.58
C ILE A 274 -2.43 -5.36 -6.11
N LEU A 275 -1.76 -6.50 -6.10
CA LEU A 275 -2.27 -7.78 -6.59
C LEU A 275 -2.52 -8.70 -5.40
N LEU A 276 -3.77 -9.01 -5.13
CA LEU A 276 -4.15 -9.98 -4.10
C LEU A 276 -4.40 -11.33 -4.77
N ALA A 277 -3.66 -12.36 -4.39
CA ALA A 277 -3.71 -13.65 -5.07
C ALA A 277 -5.12 -14.24 -5.09
N GLU A 278 -5.83 -14.17 -3.98
CA GLU A 278 -7.21 -14.65 -3.87
C GLU A 278 -7.97 -13.94 -2.74
N LEU A 279 -9.26 -13.69 -2.94
CA LEU A 279 -10.19 -13.19 -1.93
C LEU A 279 -10.96 -14.36 -1.32
N ARG A 280 -10.78 -14.58 -0.02
CA ARG A 280 -11.36 -15.75 0.68
C ARG A 280 -12.14 -15.41 1.93
N ALA A 281 -11.86 -14.25 2.54
CA ALA A 281 -12.42 -13.86 3.84
C ALA A 281 -12.61 -12.34 3.94
N GLU A 282 -12.43 -11.81 5.14
CA GLU A 282 -12.66 -10.39 5.47
C GLU A 282 -11.77 -9.40 4.73
N GLU A 283 -10.65 -9.83 4.15
CA GLU A 283 -9.77 -8.99 3.34
C GLU A 283 -10.46 -8.41 2.09
N ALA A 284 -11.57 -8.99 1.66
CA ALA A 284 -12.34 -8.51 0.52
C ALA A 284 -12.81 -7.05 0.70
N PHE A 285 -13.19 -6.66 1.93
CA PHE A 285 -13.60 -5.28 2.21
C PHE A 285 -12.42 -4.30 2.11
N ASP A 286 -11.28 -4.65 2.71
CA ASP A 286 -10.09 -3.82 2.67
C ASP A 286 -9.51 -3.75 1.25
N TYR A 287 -9.61 -4.84 0.47
CA TYR A 287 -9.28 -4.86 -0.95
C TYR A 287 -10.11 -3.83 -1.74
N LEU A 288 -11.44 -3.82 -1.58
CA LEU A 288 -12.30 -2.85 -2.25
C LEU A 288 -11.94 -1.40 -1.88
N ARG A 289 -11.66 -1.14 -0.62
CA ARG A 289 -11.22 0.19 -0.17
C ARG A 289 -9.90 0.60 -0.85
N ASN A 290 -8.94 -0.30 -0.96
CA ASN A 290 -7.63 -0.01 -1.59
C ASN A 290 -7.77 0.26 -3.09
N VAL A 291 -8.55 -0.54 -3.81
CA VAL A 291 -8.82 -0.33 -5.22
C VAL A 291 -9.49 1.03 -5.45
N ASN A 292 -10.41 1.43 -4.56
CA ASN A 292 -11.06 2.74 -4.59
C ASN A 292 -10.11 3.90 -4.22
N SER A 293 -8.99 3.62 -3.52
CA SER A 293 -8.05 4.63 -3.00
C SER A 293 -7.00 5.11 -4.01
N GLY A 294 -7.16 4.83 -5.30
CA GLY A 294 -6.26 5.32 -6.34
C GLY A 294 -5.24 4.30 -6.84
N HIS A 295 -5.44 2.99 -6.57
CA HIS A 295 -4.61 1.90 -7.09
C HIS A 295 -5.42 1.00 -8.05
N PRO A 296 -5.85 1.50 -9.24
CA PRO A 296 -6.60 0.73 -10.22
C PRO A 296 -5.72 -0.31 -10.91
N GLY A 297 -6.37 -1.29 -11.54
CA GLY A 297 -5.66 -2.35 -12.28
C GLY A 297 -5.27 -3.53 -11.40
N SER A 298 -5.96 -3.71 -10.29
CA SER A 298 -5.81 -4.90 -9.46
C SER A 298 -6.32 -6.14 -10.18
N ILE A 299 -5.61 -7.25 -10.01
CA ILE A 299 -5.98 -8.57 -10.52
C ILE A 299 -6.04 -9.50 -9.31
N THR A 300 -7.19 -10.12 -9.11
CA THR A 300 -7.42 -11.06 -8.00
C THR A 300 -8.26 -12.23 -8.45
N SER A 301 -8.45 -13.24 -7.58
CA SER A 301 -9.31 -14.39 -7.87
C SER A 301 -10.33 -14.63 -6.75
N VAL A 302 -11.43 -15.32 -7.14
CA VAL A 302 -12.49 -15.74 -6.22
C VAL A 302 -13.09 -17.08 -6.67
N HIS A 303 -13.60 -17.84 -5.73
CA HIS A 303 -14.34 -19.07 -6.02
C HIS A 303 -15.82 -18.77 -6.27
N ALA A 304 -16.29 -18.93 -7.52
CA ALA A 304 -17.71 -18.90 -7.85
C ALA A 304 -18.01 -19.73 -9.10
N ALA A 305 -19.28 -20.04 -9.34
CA ALA A 305 -19.72 -20.87 -10.46
C ALA A 305 -20.12 -20.05 -11.72
N SER A 306 -20.33 -18.75 -11.58
CA SER A 306 -20.60 -17.81 -12.68
C SER A 306 -20.07 -16.43 -12.34
N ALA A 307 -19.98 -15.52 -13.31
CA ALA A 307 -19.59 -14.14 -13.08
C ALA A 307 -20.56 -13.42 -12.16
N GLU A 308 -21.86 -13.67 -12.26
CA GLU A 308 -22.86 -13.10 -11.36
C GLU A 308 -22.69 -13.60 -9.93
N LEU A 309 -22.48 -14.91 -9.75
CA LEU A 309 -22.21 -15.51 -8.45
C LEU A 309 -20.87 -15.05 -7.86
N ALA A 310 -19.91 -14.61 -8.67
CA ALA A 310 -18.70 -13.98 -8.18
C ALA A 310 -19.00 -12.69 -7.41
N PHE A 311 -19.90 -11.85 -7.90
CA PHE A 311 -20.36 -10.66 -7.15
C PHE A 311 -21.07 -11.05 -5.87
N GLU A 312 -21.94 -12.05 -5.89
CA GLU A 312 -22.61 -12.52 -4.68
C GLU A 312 -21.63 -13.08 -3.64
N GLN A 313 -20.62 -13.83 -4.09
CA GLN A 313 -19.56 -14.33 -3.23
C GLN A 313 -18.76 -13.16 -2.61
N LEU A 314 -18.40 -12.16 -3.40
CA LEU A 314 -17.72 -10.97 -2.89
C LEU A 314 -18.57 -10.22 -1.85
N VAL A 315 -19.90 -10.10 -2.07
CA VAL A 315 -20.82 -9.54 -1.06
C VAL A 315 -20.74 -10.33 0.25
N LEU A 316 -20.76 -11.67 0.17
CA LEU A 316 -20.68 -12.52 1.37
C LEU A 316 -19.35 -12.33 2.11
N LEU A 317 -18.21 -12.26 1.38
CA LEU A 317 -16.89 -12.03 1.96
C LEU A 317 -16.82 -10.65 2.64
N VAL A 318 -17.34 -9.60 1.98
CA VAL A 318 -17.40 -8.26 2.58
C VAL A 318 -18.24 -8.25 3.86
N LYS A 319 -19.37 -8.96 3.87
CA LYS A 319 -20.23 -9.09 5.08
C LYS A 319 -19.57 -9.82 6.26
N GLN A 320 -18.57 -10.65 5.98
CA GLN A 320 -17.78 -11.31 7.03
C GLN A 320 -16.82 -10.35 7.72
N SER A 321 -16.41 -9.26 7.06
CA SER A 321 -15.51 -8.27 7.64
C SER A 321 -16.18 -7.41 8.70
N ALA A 322 -15.41 -6.97 9.69
CA ALA A 322 -15.89 -6.04 10.72
C ALA A 322 -16.41 -4.71 10.11
N GLY A 323 -15.76 -4.21 9.05
CA GLY A 323 -16.15 -2.95 8.40
C GLY A 323 -17.31 -3.07 7.42
N GLY A 324 -17.59 -4.26 6.89
CA GLY A 324 -18.66 -4.51 5.93
C GLY A 324 -19.93 -5.11 6.54
N ARG A 325 -19.87 -5.60 7.77
CA ARG A 325 -20.95 -6.34 8.42
C ARG A 325 -22.29 -5.58 8.45
N ASP A 326 -22.22 -4.30 8.77
CA ASP A 326 -23.40 -3.45 8.98
C ASP A 326 -23.86 -2.73 7.70
N LEU A 327 -23.10 -2.82 6.59
CA LEU A 327 -23.50 -2.26 5.32
C LEU A 327 -24.69 -3.04 4.73
N ALA A 328 -25.61 -2.36 4.08
CA ALA A 328 -26.67 -3.05 3.34
C ALA A 328 -26.09 -3.87 2.18
N ARG A 329 -26.71 -5.01 1.88
CA ARG A 329 -26.26 -5.89 0.77
C ARG A 329 -26.31 -5.15 -0.57
N SER A 330 -27.33 -4.30 -0.79
CA SER A 330 -27.46 -3.43 -1.97
C SER A 330 -26.27 -2.50 -2.13
N ASP A 331 -25.84 -1.85 -1.05
CA ASP A 331 -24.74 -0.88 -1.06
C ASP A 331 -23.40 -1.56 -1.37
N ILE A 332 -23.16 -2.74 -0.78
CA ILE A 332 -21.98 -3.54 -1.09
C ILE A 332 -21.99 -3.94 -2.58
N LYS A 333 -23.12 -4.41 -3.08
CA LYS A 333 -23.26 -4.83 -4.48
C LYS A 333 -23.06 -3.67 -5.44
N HIS A 334 -23.62 -2.50 -5.12
CA HIS A 334 -23.39 -1.27 -5.87
C HIS A 334 -21.91 -0.88 -5.90
N LEU A 335 -21.22 -0.88 -4.75
CA LEU A 335 -19.77 -0.62 -4.70
C LEU A 335 -18.98 -1.62 -5.53
N LEU A 336 -19.32 -2.90 -5.49
CA LEU A 336 -18.66 -3.93 -6.31
C LEU A 336 -18.80 -3.64 -7.80
N TYR A 337 -20.00 -3.25 -8.27
CA TYR A 337 -20.21 -2.87 -9.67
C TYR A 337 -19.47 -1.60 -10.09
N LEU A 338 -19.18 -0.69 -9.14
CA LEU A 338 -18.36 0.49 -9.40
C LEU A 338 -16.86 0.15 -9.47
N LEU A 339 -16.39 -0.83 -8.70
CA LEU A 339 -14.98 -1.09 -8.49
C LEU A 339 -14.44 -2.25 -9.32
N VAL A 340 -15.24 -3.29 -9.57
CA VAL A 340 -14.86 -4.43 -10.42
C VAL A 340 -15.25 -4.12 -11.86
N ASP A 341 -14.26 -4.00 -12.73
CA ASP A 341 -14.51 -3.70 -14.14
C ASP A 341 -14.79 -4.96 -14.96
N VAL A 342 -14.03 -6.03 -14.73
CA VAL A 342 -14.09 -7.28 -15.52
C VAL A 342 -14.14 -8.48 -14.59
N VAL A 343 -15.03 -9.41 -14.87
CA VAL A 343 -14.99 -10.76 -14.29
C VAL A 343 -14.74 -11.77 -15.40
N ILE A 344 -13.70 -12.58 -15.23
CA ILE A 344 -13.35 -13.68 -16.14
C ILE A 344 -13.75 -14.99 -15.46
N GLN A 345 -14.78 -15.64 -15.95
CA GLN A 345 -15.26 -16.91 -15.42
C GLN A 345 -14.53 -18.08 -16.08
N CYS A 346 -13.67 -18.75 -15.32
CA CYS A 346 -12.99 -19.97 -15.73
C CYS A 346 -13.90 -21.19 -15.57
N GLY A 347 -13.89 -22.07 -16.56
CA GLY A 347 -14.59 -23.34 -16.56
C GLY A 347 -13.66 -24.51 -16.76
N ILE A 348 -14.13 -25.70 -16.35
CA ILE A 348 -13.51 -26.98 -16.66
C ILE A 348 -14.60 -27.96 -17.09
N GLU A 349 -14.39 -28.62 -18.21
CA GLU A 349 -15.28 -29.66 -18.72
C GLU A 349 -14.44 -30.74 -19.39
N ARG A 350 -14.69 -32.01 -19.06
CA ARG A 350 -13.95 -33.17 -19.61
C ARG A 350 -12.41 -33.00 -19.57
N HIS A 351 -11.90 -32.39 -18.46
CA HIS A 351 -10.48 -32.07 -18.22
C HIS A 351 -9.92 -30.91 -19.05
N GLU A 352 -10.71 -30.28 -19.93
CA GLU A 352 -10.33 -29.06 -20.64
C GLU A 352 -10.67 -27.83 -19.82
N ARG A 353 -9.73 -26.87 -19.77
CA ARG A 353 -9.89 -25.59 -19.08
C ARG A 353 -10.12 -24.49 -20.12
N PHE A 354 -11.12 -23.65 -19.87
CA PHE A 354 -11.49 -22.59 -20.80
C PHE A 354 -12.09 -21.39 -20.04
N VAL A 355 -12.22 -20.24 -20.71
CA VAL A 355 -13.00 -19.12 -20.22
C VAL A 355 -14.44 -19.34 -20.65
N ARG A 356 -15.34 -19.49 -19.68
CA ARG A 356 -16.77 -19.75 -19.94
C ARG A 356 -17.51 -18.46 -20.32
N GLU A 357 -17.22 -17.37 -19.61
CA GLU A 357 -17.83 -16.07 -19.84
C GLU A 357 -16.90 -14.93 -19.40
N ILE A 358 -17.11 -13.75 -19.96
CA ILE A 358 -16.49 -12.49 -19.58
C ILE A 358 -17.59 -11.52 -19.27
N TRP A 359 -17.65 -11.06 -18.04
CA TRP A 359 -18.52 -9.98 -17.61
C TRP A 359 -17.80 -8.65 -17.77
N TYR A 360 -18.33 -7.73 -18.54
CA TYR A 360 -17.88 -6.35 -18.69
C TYR A 360 -19.07 -5.46 -19.05
N HIS A 361 -19.55 -4.66 -18.11
CA HIS A 361 -20.72 -3.81 -18.25
C HIS A 361 -20.46 -2.40 -17.70
N PRO A 362 -19.68 -1.57 -18.41
CA PRO A 362 -19.37 -0.21 -17.95
C PRO A 362 -20.63 0.69 -17.85
N ASP A 363 -21.71 0.35 -18.55
CA ASP A 363 -22.99 1.09 -18.51
C ASP A 363 -23.77 0.90 -17.20
N ARG A 364 -23.56 -0.20 -16.46
CA ARG A 364 -24.25 -0.45 -15.19
C ARG A 364 -23.95 0.60 -14.11
N ARG A 365 -22.82 1.26 -14.21
CA ARG A 365 -22.47 2.40 -13.34
C ARG A 365 -23.45 3.58 -13.47
N ARG A 366 -24.34 3.56 -14.47
CA ARG A 366 -25.30 4.62 -14.79
C ARG A 366 -26.72 4.29 -14.36
N SER A 367 -27.15 3.04 -14.60
CA SER A 367 -28.55 2.64 -14.39
C SER A 367 -29.00 2.72 -12.93
N ASP A 368 -28.07 2.57 -11.98
CA ASP A 368 -28.38 2.65 -10.54
C ASP A 368 -28.57 4.09 -10.04
N ARG A 369 -28.14 5.12 -10.81
CA ARG A 369 -28.39 6.54 -10.46
C ARG A 369 -29.76 7.03 -10.84
N GLU A 370 -30.45 6.37 -11.77
CA GLU A 370 -31.81 6.73 -12.20
C GLU A 370 -32.90 6.17 -11.25
N HIS A 371 -32.52 5.29 -10.32
CA HIS A 371 -33.42 4.63 -9.37
C HIS A 371 -33.12 4.99 -7.89
N SER A 372 -32.25 5.95 -7.63
CA SER A 372 -31.93 6.53 -6.31
C SER A 372 -32.41 7.98 -6.24
#